data_cee2d1df2cf04facaa6134f6ca0a4a70
#
_entry.id   cee2d1df2cf04facaa6134f6ca0a4a70
#
_cell.length_a   1.000
_cell.length_b   1.000
_cell.length_c   1.000
_cell.angle_alpha   90.00
_cell.angle_beta   90.00
_cell.angle_gamma   90.00
#
_symmetry.space_group_name_H-M   'P 1'
#
loop_
_entity.id
_entity.type
_entity.pdbx_description
1 polymer ?
#
loop_
_entity_poly.entity_id
_entity_poly.type
_entity_poly.pdbx_seq_one_letter_code
_entity_poly.pdbx_strand_id
1 'polypeptide(L)'
;PYAEHFIFISWPKKFWGYDALQSKGGFPSGLKDWMQKKSYLHGKISIRLASNKNTNNKKSDIFIYPGNHIYRDVYPNKIIEILDLHFQKNFKQSNYYKKYNNEQIFICTHGRHDKCCAKYGQKVAEVMRQHLEKEDLNIEVWESSHLGGHRFAPTLIDFPNGYSYGRLSSDNIPIFFENRKKNKIFAPAYRGKVFLSEFEQIAEAHLQQYCYSKGLRCNLEIKKIKKISEKKFMCIAKFYPDEFFEKYQKYFAEESTFDFILKEFKNPSGCDSTNENKIRECWELQN
;
A
#
# COMPACT_ATOMS: atom_id res chain seq x y z
N PRO A 1 0.37 -4.95 -3.68
CA PRO A 1 -0.47 -5.73 -2.77
C PRO A 1 -1.96 -5.44 -3.01
N TYR A 2 -2.82 -6.46 -2.87
CA TYR A 2 -4.27 -6.33 -2.91
C TYR A 2 -4.87 -6.99 -1.68
N ALA A 3 -5.77 -6.29 -1.01
CA ALA A 3 -6.68 -6.86 -0.03
C ALA A 3 -7.91 -5.93 0.13
N GLU A 4 -9.05 -6.50 0.51
CA GLU A 4 -10.25 -5.74 0.84
C GLU A 4 -10.11 -5.10 2.22
N HIS A 5 -9.35 -5.75 3.12
CA HIS A 5 -9.04 -5.21 4.44
C HIS A 5 -7.54 -5.28 4.73
N PHE A 6 -6.96 -4.15 5.09
CA PHE A 6 -5.60 -4.07 5.64
C PHE A 6 -5.67 -3.82 7.13
N ILE A 7 -4.94 -4.65 7.88
CA ILE A 7 -4.80 -4.53 9.33
C ILE A 7 -3.31 -4.38 9.64
N PHE A 8 -2.93 -3.29 10.30
CA PHE A 8 -1.59 -3.12 10.82
C PHE A 8 -1.63 -3.20 12.34
N ILE A 9 -0.75 -4.03 12.92
CA ILE A 9 -0.63 -4.21 14.37
C ILE A 9 0.75 -3.74 14.78
N SER A 10 0.84 -2.77 15.68
CA SER A 10 2.13 -2.30 16.14
C SER A 10 2.82 -3.38 16.98
N TRP A 11 4.04 -3.76 16.58
CA TRP A 11 4.88 -4.76 17.28
C TRP A 11 6.35 -4.45 17.06
N PRO A 12 7.21 -4.59 18.09
CA PRO A 12 8.62 -4.22 17.97
C PRO A 12 9.34 -5.01 16.88
N LYS A 13 10.01 -4.31 15.98
CA LYS A 13 10.69 -4.87 14.80
C LYS A 13 11.68 -5.99 15.13
N LYS A 14 12.35 -5.93 16.28
CA LYS A 14 13.29 -6.96 16.74
C LYS A 14 12.65 -8.36 16.90
N PHE A 15 11.34 -8.42 17.12
CA PHE A 15 10.58 -9.65 17.28
C PHE A 15 9.93 -10.16 15.99
N TRP A 16 9.96 -9.40 14.88
CA TRP A 16 9.35 -9.83 13.63
C TRP A 16 9.98 -11.12 13.12
N GLY A 17 9.16 -12.15 12.84
CA GLY A 17 9.56 -13.38 12.18
C GLY A 17 9.70 -13.20 10.66
N TYR A 18 10.17 -14.22 9.95
CA TYR A 18 10.10 -14.25 8.48
C TYR A 18 8.64 -14.17 8.02
N ASP A 19 7.77 -15.00 8.59
CA ASP A 19 6.33 -14.80 8.57
C ASP A 19 5.97 -13.85 9.73
N ALA A 20 5.42 -12.68 9.37
CA ALA A 20 5.08 -11.64 10.34
C ALA A 20 4.09 -12.14 11.43
N LEU A 21 3.17 -13.05 11.08
CA LEU A 21 2.19 -13.60 12.03
C LEU A 21 2.76 -14.66 12.97
N GLN A 22 4.02 -15.08 12.76
CA GLN A 22 4.78 -15.97 13.63
C GLN A 22 5.85 -15.22 14.41
N SER A 23 5.59 -13.98 14.77
CA SER A 23 6.50 -13.12 15.50
C SER A 23 6.65 -13.55 16.96
N LYS A 24 7.80 -13.16 17.56
CA LYS A 24 8.17 -13.48 18.95
C LYS A 24 7.72 -12.39 19.93
N GLY A 25 8.14 -12.51 21.18
CA GLY A 25 7.94 -11.48 22.20
C GLY A 25 6.53 -11.42 22.79
N GLY A 26 5.79 -12.54 22.76
CA GLY A 26 4.39 -12.58 23.25
C GLY A 26 3.37 -12.12 22.20
N PHE A 27 3.74 -12.12 20.91
CA PHE A 27 2.78 -11.84 19.83
C PHE A 27 1.66 -12.88 19.86
N PRO A 28 0.37 -12.47 19.69
CA PRO A 28 -0.76 -13.39 19.83
C PRO A 28 -0.68 -14.57 18.86
N SER A 29 -0.75 -15.78 19.41
CA SER A 29 -0.96 -16.98 18.62
C SER A 29 -2.39 -17.01 18.06
N GLY A 30 -2.61 -17.72 16.94
CA GLY A 30 -3.95 -17.86 16.36
C GLY A 30 -4.38 -16.73 15.42
N LEU A 31 -3.63 -15.63 15.30
CA LEU A 31 -3.97 -14.55 14.35
C LEU A 31 -3.98 -15.02 12.89
N LYS A 32 -3.13 -15.97 12.53
CA LYS A 32 -3.09 -16.54 11.17
C LYS A 32 -4.36 -17.32 10.85
N ASP A 33 -4.80 -18.17 11.76
CA ASP A 33 -6.02 -18.97 11.62
C ASP A 33 -7.26 -18.05 11.66
N TRP A 34 -7.25 -17.06 12.54
CA TRP A 34 -8.28 -16.03 12.59
C TRP A 34 -8.39 -15.29 11.24
N MET A 35 -7.28 -14.85 10.68
CA MET A 35 -7.22 -14.16 9.39
C MET A 35 -7.78 -15.03 8.26
N GLN A 36 -7.39 -16.30 8.18
CA GLN A 36 -7.89 -17.22 7.17
C GLN A 36 -9.41 -17.43 7.27
N LYS A 37 -9.90 -17.68 8.49
CA LYS A 37 -11.33 -17.84 8.75
C LYS A 37 -12.14 -16.60 8.40
N LYS A 38 -11.66 -15.42 8.79
CA LYS A 38 -12.35 -14.16 8.50
C LYS A 38 -12.26 -13.75 7.04
N SER A 39 -11.17 -14.06 6.36
CA SER A 39 -11.06 -13.79 4.91
C SER A 39 -12.07 -14.58 4.09
N TYR A 40 -12.47 -15.76 4.52
CA TYR A 40 -13.55 -16.50 3.87
C TYR A 40 -14.90 -15.79 3.96
N LEU A 41 -15.16 -15.10 5.07
CA LEU A 41 -16.45 -14.44 5.33
C LEU A 41 -16.51 -12.98 4.82
N HIS A 42 -15.38 -12.28 4.82
CA HIS A 42 -15.32 -10.82 4.63
C HIS A 42 -14.41 -10.40 3.48
N GLY A 43 -13.97 -11.35 2.63
CA GLY A 43 -13.00 -11.08 1.59
C GLY A 43 -11.55 -11.05 2.10
N LYS A 44 -10.61 -10.79 1.21
CA LYS A 44 -9.17 -10.91 1.49
C LYS A 44 -8.70 -9.94 2.58
N ILE A 45 -8.30 -10.48 3.71
CA ILE A 45 -7.69 -9.73 4.83
C ILE A 45 -6.17 -9.86 4.77
N SER A 46 -5.47 -8.74 4.90
CA SER A 46 -4.02 -8.67 4.96
C SER A 46 -3.58 -8.08 6.31
N ILE A 47 -3.01 -8.92 7.18
CA ILE A 47 -2.42 -8.46 8.44
C ILE A 47 -0.94 -8.20 8.24
N ARG A 48 -0.45 -7.04 8.70
CA ARG A 48 0.94 -6.63 8.70
C ARG A 48 1.35 -6.12 10.08
N LEU A 49 2.62 -6.24 10.42
CA LEU A 49 3.17 -5.61 11.61
C LEU A 49 3.67 -4.21 11.27
N ALA A 50 3.53 -3.31 12.23
CA ALA A 50 4.04 -1.96 12.14
C ALA A 50 4.97 -1.66 13.33
N SER A 51 5.93 -0.77 13.15
CA SER A 51 6.83 -0.34 14.24
C SER A 51 7.25 1.11 14.04
N ASN A 52 7.39 1.82 15.16
CA ASN A 52 8.04 3.11 15.25
C ASN A 52 8.89 3.17 16.53
N LYS A 53 9.51 4.31 16.83
CA LYS A 53 10.39 4.47 18.00
C LYS A 53 9.70 4.19 19.35
N ASN A 54 8.39 4.35 19.42
CA ASN A 54 7.60 4.19 20.65
C ASN A 54 6.98 2.80 20.78
N THR A 55 7.13 1.94 19.78
CA THR A 55 6.49 0.62 19.75
C THR A 55 7.11 -0.32 20.80
N ASN A 56 6.26 -0.94 21.60
CA ASN A 56 6.64 -1.93 22.61
C ASN A 56 5.76 -3.20 22.48
N ASN A 57 6.07 -4.25 23.24
CA ASN A 57 5.32 -5.50 23.21
C ASN A 57 4.33 -5.68 24.38
N LYS A 58 4.11 -4.64 25.19
CA LYS A 58 3.13 -4.65 26.26
C LYS A 58 1.76 -4.22 25.76
N LYS A 59 1.72 -3.28 24.82
CA LYS A 59 0.52 -2.74 24.21
C LYS A 59 0.75 -2.50 22.72
N SER A 60 -0.30 -2.65 21.93
CA SER A 60 -0.30 -2.49 20.48
C SER A 60 -1.31 -1.46 20.01
N ASP A 61 -0.95 -0.72 18.98
CA ASP A 61 -1.91 0.02 18.19
C ASP A 61 -2.36 -0.84 17.01
N ILE A 62 -3.65 -0.77 16.67
CA ILE A 62 -4.23 -1.52 15.55
C ILE A 62 -4.86 -0.51 14.61
N PHE A 63 -4.48 -0.58 13.33
CA PHE A 63 -5.01 0.25 12.25
C PHE A 63 -5.74 -0.65 11.27
N ILE A 64 -6.99 -0.31 10.91
CA ILE A 64 -7.82 -1.11 10.01
C ILE A 64 -8.36 -0.23 8.89
N TYR A 65 -8.13 -0.68 7.65
CA TYR A 65 -8.57 -0.01 6.42
C TYR A 65 -9.34 -0.98 5.51
N PRO A 66 -10.32 -0.49 4.75
CA PRO A 66 -10.81 0.88 4.67
C PRO A 66 -11.55 1.31 5.95
N GLY A 67 -11.83 2.61 6.05
CA GLY A 67 -12.60 3.19 7.16
C GLY A 67 -11.76 3.94 8.20
N ASN A 68 -10.42 3.82 8.13
CA ASN A 68 -9.49 4.51 9.04
C ASN A 68 -9.82 4.30 10.53
N HIS A 69 -10.07 3.04 10.90
CA HIS A 69 -10.37 2.65 12.27
C HIS A 69 -9.08 2.40 13.04
N ILE A 70 -8.94 3.06 14.18
CA ILE A 70 -7.73 2.98 15.00
C ILE A 70 -8.09 2.57 16.42
N TYR A 71 -7.36 1.61 16.96
CA TYR A 71 -7.42 1.18 18.36
C TYR A 71 -6.04 1.40 18.97
N ARG A 72 -5.99 2.09 20.11
CA ARG A 72 -4.74 2.43 20.78
C ARG A 72 -4.58 1.63 22.06
N ASP A 73 -3.33 1.34 22.42
CA ASP A 73 -2.96 0.71 23.69
C ASP A 73 -3.61 -0.65 23.96
N VAL A 74 -3.89 -1.43 22.92
CA VAL A 74 -4.50 -2.76 23.03
C VAL A 74 -3.54 -3.77 23.62
N TYR A 75 -3.93 -4.47 24.70
CA TYR A 75 -3.12 -5.57 25.23
C TYR A 75 -3.07 -6.74 24.24
N PRO A 76 -1.91 -7.45 24.12
CA PRO A 76 -1.74 -8.52 23.14
C PRO A 76 -2.82 -9.60 23.18
N ASN A 77 -3.28 -10.00 24.38
CA ASN A 77 -4.33 -10.98 24.59
C ASN A 77 -5.73 -10.49 24.19
N LYS A 78 -5.91 -9.19 23.91
CA LYS A 78 -7.17 -8.58 23.50
C LYS A 78 -7.24 -8.32 22.00
N ILE A 79 -6.16 -8.51 21.25
CA ILE A 79 -6.10 -8.16 19.83
C ILE A 79 -7.18 -8.91 19.04
N ILE A 80 -7.32 -10.23 19.19
CA ILE A 80 -8.31 -11.03 18.45
C ILE A 80 -9.74 -10.60 18.80
N GLU A 81 -10.03 -10.36 20.08
CA GLU A 81 -11.34 -9.87 20.53
C GLU A 81 -11.70 -8.52 19.88
N ILE A 82 -10.75 -7.59 19.84
CA ILE A 82 -10.94 -6.29 19.18
C ILE A 82 -11.18 -6.42 17.68
N LEU A 83 -10.46 -7.31 17.02
CA LEU A 83 -10.69 -7.58 15.61
C LEU A 83 -12.07 -8.21 15.37
N ASP A 84 -12.54 -9.12 16.25
CA ASP A 84 -13.87 -9.68 16.15
C ASP A 84 -14.96 -8.61 16.34
N LEU A 85 -14.84 -7.74 17.33
CA LEU A 85 -15.76 -6.61 17.53
C LEU A 85 -15.80 -5.70 16.30
N HIS A 86 -14.64 -5.45 15.67
CA HIS A 86 -14.57 -4.63 14.47
C HIS A 86 -15.37 -5.25 13.32
N PHE A 87 -15.16 -6.52 13.01
CA PHE A 87 -15.83 -7.20 11.90
C PHE A 87 -17.32 -7.48 12.17
N GLN A 88 -17.74 -7.46 13.43
CA GLN A 88 -19.15 -7.44 13.84
C GLN A 88 -19.80 -6.04 13.79
N LYS A 89 -19.05 -5.01 13.32
CA LYS A 89 -19.47 -3.59 13.31
C LYS A 89 -19.76 -2.98 14.69
N ASN A 90 -19.31 -3.62 15.76
CA ASN A 90 -19.48 -3.21 17.17
C ASN A 90 -18.27 -2.41 17.70
N PHE A 91 -17.45 -1.87 16.82
CA PHE A 91 -16.15 -1.25 17.15
C PHE A 91 -16.25 -0.07 18.13
N LYS A 92 -17.36 0.68 18.12
CA LYS A 92 -17.58 1.80 19.06
C LYS A 92 -17.75 1.35 20.52
N GLN A 93 -18.06 0.09 20.76
CA GLN A 93 -18.18 -0.47 22.12
C GLN A 93 -16.83 -0.74 22.77
N SER A 94 -15.74 -0.68 21.99
CA SER A 94 -14.39 -0.90 22.50
C SER A 94 -13.81 0.36 23.14
N ASN A 95 -13.34 0.27 24.38
CA ASN A 95 -12.63 1.35 25.07
C ASN A 95 -11.26 1.71 24.38
N TYR A 96 -10.76 0.83 23.54
CA TYR A 96 -9.54 1.02 22.76
C TYR A 96 -9.77 1.82 21.48
N TYR A 97 -11.01 1.90 20.99
CA TYR A 97 -11.35 2.64 19.77
C TYR A 97 -11.13 4.13 19.97
N LYS A 98 -10.42 4.73 19.04
CA LYS A 98 -10.19 6.18 18.99
C LYS A 98 -10.61 6.72 17.64
N LYS A 99 -11.42 7.76 17.64
CA LYS A 99 -11.61 8.56 16.43
C LYS A 99 -10.34 9.37 16.22
N TYR A 100 -9.62 9.06 15.17
CA TYR A 100 -8.30 9.63 14.92
C TYR A 100 -8.25 10.24 13.52
N ASN A 101 -7.72 11.42 13.40
CA ASN A 101 -7.69 12.17 12.14
C ASN A 101 -6.30 12.16 11.47
N ASN A 102 -5.29 11.53 12.11
CA ASN A 102 -3.97 11.46 11.49
C ASN A 102 -3.98 10.43 10.37
N GLU A 103 -3.23 10.75 9.34
CA GLU A 103 -2.99 9.87 8.21
C GLU A 103 -1.73 9.05 8.46
N GLN A 104 -1.68 7.84 7.91
CA GLN A 104 -0.56 6.92 8.13
C GLN A 104 0.10 6.52 6.81
N ILE A 105 1.42 6.51 6.82
CA ILE A 105 2.24 5.92 5.76
C ILE A 105 2.97 4.72 6.33
N PHE A 106 2.75 3.54 5.75
CA PHE A 106 3.43 2.31 6.13
C PHE A 106 4.49 1.96 5.09
N ILE A 107 5.76 1.90 5.51
CA ILE A 107 6.91 1.65 4.64
C ILE A 107 7.50 0.28 4.96
N CYS A 108 7.66 -0.57 3.94
CA CYS A 108 8.28 -1.88 4.10
C CYS A 108 9.77 -1.75 4.48
N THR A 109 10.12 -2.26 5.66
CA THR A 109 11.51 -2.31 6.16
C THR A 109 11.91 -3.70 6.65
N HIS A 110 11.21 -4.76 6.20
CA HIS A 110 11.32 -6.13 6.71
C HIS A 110 12.56 -6.85 6.15
N GLY A 111 13.72 -6.60 6.72
CA GLY A 111 15.00 -7.16 6.27
C GLY A 111 15.13 -8.68 6.39
N ARG A 112 14.41 -9.32 7.33
CA ARG A 112 14.39 -10.79 7.45
C ARG A 112 13.66 -11.46 6.29
N HIS A 113 12.77 -10.74 5.62
CA HIS A 113 12.06 -11.21 4.44
C HIS A 113 12.80 -10.87 3.16
N ASP A 114 13.31 -9.62 3.05
CA ASP A 114 14.10 -9.15 1.91
C ASP A 114 15.03 -7.99 2.30
N LYS A 115 16.31 -8.11 1.98
CA LYS A 115 17.34 -7.11 2.32
C LYS A 115 17.10 -5.77 1.62
N CYS A 116 16.50 -5.76 0.42
CA CYS A 116 16.15 -4.53 -0.28
C CYS A 116 15.15 -3.68 0.52
N CYS A 117 14.17 -4.33 1.17
CA CYS A 117 13.20 -3.64 2.00
C CYS A 117 13.88 -2.93 3.18
N ALA A 118 14.84 -3.58 3.86
CA ALA A 118 15.59 -2.95 4.95
C ALA A 118 16.47 -1.82 4.42
N LYS A 119 17.27 -2.08 3.37
CA LYS A 119 18.28 -1.15 2.85
C LYS A 119 17.67 0.17 2.39
N TYR A 120 16.62 0.11 1.59
CA TYR A 120 16.02 1.30 0.98
C TYR A 120 14.86 1.85 1.81
N GLY A 121 14.07 0.99 2.44
CA GLY A 121 12.89 1.41 3.21
C GLY A 121 13.25 2.20 4.47
N GLN A 122 14.28 1.81 5.21
CA GLN A 122 14.71 2.53 6.40
C GLN A 122 15.16 3.96 6.09
N LYS A 123 15.97 4.13 5.05
CA LYS A 123 16.44 5.45 4.62
C LYS A 123 15.28 6.37 4.25
N VAL A 124 14.31 5.86 3.47
CA VAL A 124 13.14 6.65 3.07
C VAL A 124 12.24 6.96 4.25
N ALA A 125 12.02 6.02 5.17
CA ALA A 125 11.23 6.26 6.39
C ALA A 125 11.84 7.38 7.26
N GLU A 126 13.16 7.39 7.40
CA GLU A 126 13.88 8.43 8.15
C GLU A 126 13.73 9.80 7.49
N VAL A 127 14.00 9.90 6.18
CA VAL A 127 13.87 11.18 5.45
C VAL A 127 12.44 11.69 5.46
N MET A 128 11.44 10.80 5.36
CA MET A 128 10.03 11.21 5.47
C MET A 128 9.72 11.79 6.86
N ARG A 129 10.18 11.16 7.94
CA ARG A 129 9.97 11.69 9.30
C ARG A 129 10.60 13.07 9.48
N GLN A 130 11.84 13.24 9.03
CA GLN A 130 12.54 14.53 9.08
C GLN A 130 11.80 15.61 8.29
N HIS A 131 11.28 15.27 7.10
CA HIS A 131 10.48 16.19 6.29
C HIS A 131 9.18 16.58 6.99
N LEU A 132 8.47 15.61 7.59
CA LEU A 132 7.20 15.86 8.29
C LEU A 132 7.38 16.72 9.54
N GLU A 133 8.45 16.50 10.31
CA GLU A 133 8.81 17.31 11.47
C GLU A 133 9.09 18.76 11.05
N LYS A 134 9.81 18.97 9.94
CA LYS A 134 10.12 20.31 9.40
C LYS A 134 8.90 21.06 8.91
N GLU A 135 7.94 20.36 8.29
CA GLU A 135 6.75 20.93 7.66
C GLU A 135 5.52 20.94 8.58
N ASP A 136 5.66 20.49 9.83
CA ASP A 136 4.58 20.38 10.83
C ASP A 136 3.33 19.64 10.28
N LEU A 137 3.56 18.53 9.60
CA LEU A 137 2.49 17.74 9.00
C LEU A 137 2.03 16.61 9.93
N ASN A 138 0.72 16.53 10.16
CA ASN A 138 0.10 15.52 11.02
C ASN A 138 -0.07 14.16 10.32
N ILE A 139 1.07 13.56 9.93
CA ILE A 139 1.15 12.26 9.27
C ILE A 139 2.08 11.36 10.06
N GLU A 140 1.63 10.14 10.35
CA GLU A 140 2.45 9.15 11.02
C GLU A 140 3.18 8.25 10.02
N VAL A 141 4.51 8.17 10.10
CA VAL A 141 5.32 7.24 9.31
C VAL A 141 5.67 6.02 10.15
N TRP A 142 5.17 4.86 9.71
CA TRP A 142 5.38 3.56 10.33
C TRP A 142 6.28 2.68 9.46
N GLU A 143 7.24 2.01 10.07
CA GLU A 143 7.92 0.88 9.44
C GLU A 143 6.98 -0.32 9.42
N SER A 144 6.94 -1.07 8.33
CA SER A 144 6.03 -2.20 8.16
C SER A 144 6.77 -3.49 7.84
N SER A 145 6.18 -4.62 8.27
CA SER A 145 6.54 -5.93 7.75
C SER A 145 6.24 -6.01 6.26
N HIS A 146 6.63 -7.11 5.60
CA HIS A 146 6.62 -7.21 4.14
C HIS A 146 5.29 -6.84 3.48
N LEU A 147 5.30 -5.78 2.66
CA LEU A 147 4.12 -5.29 1.92
C LEU A 147 3.98 -5.92 0.52
N GLY A 148 4.96 -6.70 0.08
CA GLY A 148 5.05 -7.20 -1.29
C GLY A 148 5.81 -6.26 -2.23
N GLY A 149 6.18 -6.78 -3.41
CA GLY A 149 6.82 -5.98 -4.45
C GLY A 149 8.26 -5.52 -4.12
N HIS A 150 9.05 -6.32 -3.41
CA HIS A 150 10.43 -5.98 -2.99
C HIS A 150 11.33 -5.48 -4.14
N ARG A 151 11.10 -5.95 -5.38
CA ARG A 151 11.79 -5.46 -6.60
C ARG A 151 11.55 -3.97 -6.88
N PHE A 152 10.56 -3.38 -6.23
CA PHE A 152 10.25 -1.95 -6.28
C PHE A 152 10.57 -1.25 -4.96
N ALA A 153 11.44 -1.86 -4.14
CA ALA A 153 11.84 -1.25 -2.88
C ALA A 153 12.46 0.14 -3.09
N PRO A 154 12.18 1.07 -2.18
CA PRO A 154 11.27 0.97 -1.07
C PRO A 154 9.80 0.92 -1.52
N THR A 155 8.99 0.06 -0.88
CA THR A 155 7.54 0.03 -1.10
C THR A 155 6.81 0.59 0.10
N LEU A 156 5.77 1.36 -0.14
CA LEU A 156 4.93 1.91 0.91
C LEU A 156 3.45 1.93 0.51
N ILE A 157 2.59 2.07 1.51
CA ILE A 157 1.16 2.34 1.34
C ILE A 157 0.80 3.58 2.14
N ASP A 158 0.11 4.50 1.49
CA ASP A 158 -0.39 5.75 2.05
C ASP A 158 -1.89 5.65 2.31
N PHE A 159 -2.27 5.72 3.57
CA PHE A 159 -3.65 5.66 4.02
C PHE A 159 -4.15 7.04 4.51
N PRO A 160 -5.48 7.29 4.40
CA PRO A 160 -6.57 6.33 4.18
C PRO A 160 -6.83 5.91 2.72
N ASN A 161 -6.23 6.57 1.73
CA ASN A 161 -6.55 6.35 0.31
C ASN A 161 -6.11 4.96 -0.22
N GLY A 162 -5.18 4.30 0.46
CA GLY A 162 -4.64 3.02 0.03
C GLY A 162 -3.75 3.13 -1.22
N TYR A 163 -3.12 4.29 -1.45
CA TYR A 163 -2.18 4.49 -2.55
C TYR A 163 -0.88 3.75 -2.30
N SER A 164 -0.51 2.84 -3.18
CA SER A 164 0.78 2.16 -3.08
C SER A 164 1.84 2.84 -3.96
N TYR A 165 3.05 2.91 -3.42
CA TYR A 165 4.19 3.49 -4.12
C TYR A 165 5.40 2.57 -4.04
N GLY A 166 6.30 2.73 -5.01
CA GLY A 166 7.59 2.04 -5.02
C GLY A 166 8.67 2.88 -5.68
N ARG A 167 9.94 2.58 -5.36
CA ARG A 167 11.12 3.29 -5.87
C ARG A 167 11.17 4.78 -5.50
N LEU A 168 10.53 5.17 -4.40
CA LEU A 168 10.76 6.50 -3.84
C LEU A 168 12.21 6.63 -3.37
N SER A 169 12.85 7.75 -3.69
CA SER A 169 14.19 8.12 -3.21
C SER A 169 14.11 9.29 -2.23
N SER A 170 15.18 9.53 -1.50
CA SER A 170 15.29 10.69 -0.61
C SER A 170 15.01 12.01 -1.34
N ASP A 171 15.43 12.11 -2.59
CA ASP A 171 15.38 13.34 -3.39
C ASP A 171 13.97 13.70 -3.84
N ASN A 172 13.09 12.70 -3.99
CA ASN A 172 11.72 12.95 -4.42
C ASN A 172 10.69 13.00 -3.28
N ILE A 173 11.12 12.88 -2.02
CA ILE A 173 10.23 13.01 -0.85
C ILE A 173 9.55 14.38 -0.78
N PRO A 174 10.23 15.52 -0.96
CA PRO A 174 9.57 16.83 -0.93
C PRO A 174 8.45 16.93 -1.97
N ILE A 175 8.71 16.56 -3.23
CA ILE A 175 7.69 16.62 -4.28
C ILE A 175 6.58 15.59 -4.09
N PHE A 176 6.86 14.44 -3.48
CA PHE A 176 5.84 13.47 -3.06
C PHE A 176 4.85 14.14 -2.07
N PHE A 177 5.34 14.80 -1.02
CA PHE A 177 4.48 15.48 -0.05
C PHE A 177 3.78 16.71 -0.62
N GLU A 178 4.39 17.46 -1.53
CA GLU A 178 3.71 18.54 -2.25
C GLU A 178 2.50 18.04 -3.06
N ASN A 179 2.65 16.90 -3.77
CA ASN A 179 1.52 16.30 -4.47
C ASN A 179 0.44 15.87 -3.48
N ARG A 180 0.83 15.21 -2.39
CA ARG A 180 -0.08 14.72 -1.36
C ARG A 180 -0.87 15.86 -0.69
N LYS A 181 -0.25 16.98 -0.33
CA LYS A 181 -0.90 18.20 0.18
C LYS A 181 -1.99 18.71 -0.78
N LYS A 182 -1.84 18.50 -2.07
CA LYS A 182 -2.78 18.89 -3.12
C LYS A 182 -3.78 17.78 -3.48
N ASN A 183 -3.88 16.71 -2.66
CA ASN A 183 -4.67 15.51 -2.94
C ASN A 183 -4.34 14.88 -4.31
N LYS A 184 -3.07 14.91 -4.72
CA LYS A 184 -2.60 14.40 -6.01
C LYS A 184 -1.69 13.19 -5.82
N ILE A 185 -1.79 12.27 -6.77
CA ILE A 185 -0.91 11.11 -6.85
C ILE A 185 0.47 11.55 -7.36
N PHE A 186 1.53 11.08 -6.72
CA PHE A 186 2.88 11.18 -7.28
C PHE A 186 3.09 10.04 -8.29
N ALA A 187 2.64 10.27 -9.52
CA ALA A 187 2.56 9.26 -10.57
C ALA A 187 3.88 8.53 -10.88
N PRO A 188 5.09 9.17 -10.84
CA PRO A 188 6.35 8.48 -11.15
C PRO A 188 6.63 7.25 -10.25
N ALA A 189 6.14 7.26 -9.02
CA ALA A 189 6.32 6.17 -8.07
C ALA A 189 5.04 5.35 -7.80
N TYR A 190 3.93 5.74 -8.41
CA TYR A 190 2.61 5.16 -8.13
C TYR A 190 2.46 3.73 -8.66
N ARG A 191 1.79 2.89 -7.90
CA ARG A 191 1.59 1.47 -8.18
C ARG A 191 0.16 0.99 -7.99
N GLY A 192 -0.79 1.90 -7.97
CA GLY A 192 -2.22 1.63 -7.86
C GLY A 192 -2.75 1.59 -6.42
N LYS A 193 -4.05 1.64 -6.29
CA LYS A 193 -4.79 1.51 -5.03
C LYS A 193 -4.81 0.06 -4.55
N VAL A 194 -4.45 -0.19 -3.30
CA VAL A 194 -4.40 -1.55 -2.73
C VAL A 194 -5.78 -2.21 -2.53
N PHE A 195 -6.85 -1.43 -2.61
CA PHE A 195 -8.23 -1.92 -2.51
C PHE A 195 -8.83 -2.35 -3.86
N LEU A 196 -8.15 -2.06 -4.96
CA LEU A 196 -8.52 -2.50 -6.29
C LEU A 196 -8.00 -3.92 -6.54
N SER A 197 -8.70 -4.70 -7.35
CA SER A 197 -8.22 -6.00 -7.82
C SER A 197 -6.89 -5.86 -8.59
N GLU A 198 -6.21 -6.97 -8.82
CA GLU A 198 -4.88 -6.95 -9.44
C GLU A 198 -4.85 -6.23 -10.80
N PHE A 199 -5.79 -6.56 -11.68
CA PHE A 199 -5.86 -5.93 -13.01
C PHE A 199 -6.28 -4.47 -12.94
N GLU A 200 -7.19 -4.12 -12.04
CA GLU A 200 -7.58 -2.73 -11.82
C GLU A 200 -6.41 -1.89 -11.29
N GLN A 201 -5.62 -2.42 -10.34
CA GLN A 201 -4.41 -1.75 -9.85
C GLN A 201 -3.41 -1.49 -10.98
N ILE A 202 -3.19 -2.50 -11.84
CA ILE A 202 -2.27 -2.40 -12.96
C ILE A 202 -2.76 -1.33 -13.93
N ALA A 203 -4.04 -1.39 -14.33
CA ALA A 203 -4.63 -0.42 -15.24
C ALA A 203 -4.56 1.00 -14.68
N GLU A 204 -5.00 1.20 -13.44
CA GLU A 204 -4.98 2.52 -12.78
C GLU A 204 -3.55 3.09 -12.72
N ALA A 205 -2.57 2.31 -12.30
CA ALA A 205 -1.19 2.77 -12.20
C ALA A 205 -0.61 3.18 -13.56
N HIS A 206 -0.84 2.38 -14.59
CA HIS A 206 -0.36 2.69 -15.94
C HIS A 206 -1.04 3.92 -16.54
N LEU A 207 -2.35 4.05 -16.37
CA LEU A 207 -3.09 5.21 -16.86
C LEU A 207 -2.68 6.50 -16.15
N GLN A 208 -2.44 6.47 -14.83
CA GLN A 208 -1.89 7.60 -14.09
C GLN A 208 -0.48 7.99 -14.59
N GLN A 209 0.36 7.02 -14.85
CA GLN A 209 1.71 7.27 -15.41
C GLN A 209 1.64 7.78 -16.85
N TYR A 210 0.74 7.25 -17.66
CA TYR A 210 0.50 7.72 -19.03
C TYR A 210 0.03 9.18 -19.03
N CYS A 211 -0.97 9.52 -18.23
CA CYS A 211 -1.43 10.90 -18.06
C CYS A 211 -0.26 11.82 -17.67
N TYR A 212 0.50 11.42 -16.66
CA TYR A 212 1.66 12.18 -16.19
C TYR A 212 2.70 12.41 -17.30
N SER A 213 2.99 11.39 -18.12
CA SER A 213 3.94 11.50 -19.26
C SER A 213 3.50 12.49 -20.32
N LYS A 214 2.19 12.77 -20.42
CA LYS A 214 1.61 13.77 -21.31
C LYS A 214 1.47 15.15 -20.66
N GLY A 215 2.00 15.33 -19.45
CA GLY A 215 1.82 16.55 -18.65
C GLY A 215 0.39 16.71 -18.12
N LEU A 216 -0.39 15.64 -18.13
CA LEU A 216 -1.78 15.61 -17.70
C LEU A 216 -1.91 15.17 -16.25
N ARG A 217 -2.93 15.67 -15.57
CA ARG A 217 -3.36 15.20 -14.25
C ARG A 217 -4.73 14.59 -14.41
N CYS A 218 -4.83 13.31 -14.11
CA CYS A 218 -6.07 12.59 -14.32
C CYS A 218 -6.67 12.16 -12.99
N ASN A 219 -7.94 12.51 -12.79
CA ASN A 219 -8.81 11.79 -11.88
C ASN A 219 -9.54 10.75 -12.71
N LEU A 220 -9.34 9.46 -12.42
CA LEU A 220 -9.90 8.36 -13.20
C LEU A 220 -10.50 7.27 -12.33
N GLU A 221 -11.45 6.56 -12.87
CA GLU A 221 -12.10 5.40 -12.27
C GLU A 221 -12.08 4.24 -13.26
N ILE A 222 -11.64 3.07 -12.81
CA ILE A 222 -11.75 1.85 -13.60
C ILE A 222 -13.19 1.36 -13.55
N LYS A 223 -13.85 1.37 -14.68
CA LYS A 223 -15.26 0.95 -14.82
C LYS A 223 -15.40 -0.54 -15.08
N LYS A 224 -14.49 -1.11 -15.87
CA LYS A 224 -14.57 -2.51 -16.27
C LYS A 224 -13.21 -3.06 -16.65
N ILE A 225 -12.96 -4.28 -16.21
CA ILE A 225 -11.86 -5.11 -16.69
C ILE A 225 -12.45 -6.33 -17.42
N LYS A 226 -11.91 -6.64 -18.58
CA LYS A 226 -12.24 -7.85 -19.34
C LYS A 226 -10.95 -8.59 -19.66
N LYS A 227 -10.74 -9.76 -19.04
CA LYS A 227 -9.65 -10.66 -19.41
C LYS A 227 -9.95 -11.22 -20.80
N ILE A 228 -9.07 -11.02 -21.75
CA ILE A 228 -9.19 -11.49 -23.14
C ILE A 228 -8.45 -12.83 -23.28
N SER A 229 -7.25 -12.92 -22.69
CA SER A 229 -6.43 -14.14 -22.64
C SER A 229 -5.51 -14.10 -21.42
N GLU A 230 -4.65 -15.12 -21.24
CA GLU A 230 -3.64 -15.10 -20.16
C GLU A 230 -2.64 -13.94 -20.29
N LYS A 231 -2.41 -13.48 -21.52
CA LYS A 231 -1.44 -12.40 -21.82
C LYS A 231 -2.09 -11.09 -22.29
N LYS A 232 -3.42 -10.98 -22.21
CA LYS A 232 -4.13 -9.75 -22.63
C LYS A 232 -5.37 -9.50 -21.79
N PHE A 233 -5.53 -8.25 -21.34
CA PHE A 233 -6.79 -7.76 -20.81
C PHE A 233 -7.13 -6.38 -21.37
N MET A 234 -8.43 -6.05 -21.34
CA MET A 234 -8.96 -4.76 -21.72
C MET A 234 -9.50 -4.05 -20.48
N CYS A 235 -9.33 -2.74 -20.45
CA CYS A 235 -9.82 -1.87 -19.40
C CYS A 235 -10.70 -0.78 -20.01
N ILE A 236 -11.85 -0.52 -19.41
CA ILE A 236 -12.63 0.69 -19.64
C ILE A 236 -12.42 1.60 -18.43
N ALA A 237 -11.93 2.81 -18.68
CA ALA A 237 -11.69 3.81 -17.66
C ALA A 237 -12.49 5.08 -17.97
N LYS A 238 -13.08 5.66 -16.93
CA LYS A 238 -13.74 6.97 -16.97
C LYS A 238 -12.79 8.01 -16.41
N PHE A 239 -12.64 9.11 -17.14
CA PHE A 239 -11.84 10.26 -16.73
C PHE A 239 -12.76 11.37 -16.25
N TYR A 240 -12.43 11.95 -15.11
CA TYR A 240 -13.19 13.06 -14.55
C TYR A 240 -12.44 14.36 -14.81
N PRO A 241 -13.16 15.42 -15.19
CA PRO A 241 -12.56 16.72 -15.41
C PRO A 241 -11.95 17.26 -14.12
N ASP A 242 -10.74 17.75 -14.24
CA ASP A 242 -10.10 18.64 -13.28
C ASP A 242 -10.17 20.07 -13.88
N GLU A 243 -9.83 21.14 -13.16
CA GLU A 243 -9.87 22.55 -13.61
C GLU A 243 -9.12 22.82 -14.92
N PHE A 244 -8.34 21.86 -15.42
CA PHE A 244 -7.60 21.92 -16.68
C PHE A 244 -8.20 21.04 -17.79
N PHE A 245 -9.39 20.51 -17.62
CA PHE A 245 -9.98 19.47 -18.49
C PHE A 245 -10.24 19.95 -19.93
N GLU A 246 -10.52 21.22 -20.15
CA GLU A 246 -10.70 21.76 -21.53
C GLU A 246 -9.48 21.52 -22.43
N LYS A 247 -8.27 21.50 -21.83
CA LYS A 247 -7.04 21.15 -22.53
C LYS A 247 -6.93 19.65 -22.85
N TYR A 248 -7.74 18.81 -22.21
CA TYR A 248 -7.62 17.34 -22.17
C TYR A 248 -8.69 16.62 -22.98
N GLN A 249 -9.82 17.24 -23.30
CA GLN A 249 -10.85 16.69 -24.20
C GLN A 249 -10.28 16.24 -25.55
N LYS A 250 -9.13 16.78 -25.93
CA LYS A 250 -8.39 16.40 -27.13
C LYS A 250 -7.81 14.97 -27.05
N TYR A 251 -7.58 14.44 -25.86
CA TYR A 251 -6.86 13.18 -25.64
C TYR A 251 -7.71 12.05 -25.11
N PHE A 252 -8.79 12.35 -24.38
CA PHE A 252 -9.65 11.34 -23.78
C PHE A 252 -11.11 11.67 -23.99
N ALA A 253 -11.87 10.68 -24.50
CA ALA A 253 -13.30 10.66 -24.34
C ALA A 253 -13.66 10.48 -22.86
N GLU A 254 -14.84 10.86 -22.44
CA GLU A 254 -15.30 10.69 -21.04
C GLU A 254 -15.14 9.25 -20.56
N GLU A 255 -15.36 8.26 -21.44
CA GLU A 255 -14.98 6.87 -21.26
C GLU A 255 -14.06 6.43 -22.40
N SER A 256 -12.95 5.78 -22.04
CA SER A 256 -11.97 5.27 -22.99
C SER A 256 -11.62 3.82 -22.71
N THR A 257 -11.35 3.09 -23.78
CA THR A 257 -10.95 1.67 -23.71
C THR A 257 -9.45 1.56 -23.95
N PHE A 258 -8.79 0.75 -23.13
CA PHE A 258 -7.36 0.51 -23.16
C PHE A 258 -7.05 -0.98 -23.18
N ASP A 259 -6.09 -1.38 -23.99
CA ASP A 259 -5.58 -2.73 -24.05
C ASP A 259 -4.26 -2.85 -23.27
N PHE A 260 -4.11 -3.93 -22.53
CA PHE A 260 -2.91 -4.27 -21.78
C PHE A 260 -2.39 -5.64 -22.22
N ILE A 261 -1.11 -5.71 -22.52
CA ILE A 261 -0.43 -6.94 -22.93
C ILE A 261 0.67 -7.30 -21.92
N LEU A 262 0.74 -8.58 -21.56
CA LEU A 262 1.76 -9.13 -20.71
C LEU A 262 3.02 -9.38 -21.54
N LYS A 263 4.11 -8.71 -21.22
CA LYS A 263 5.42 -8.88 -21.85
C LYS A 263 6.42 -9.49 -20.89
N GLU A 264 7.27 -10.33 -21.46
CA GLU A 264 8.39 -10.93 -20.75
C GLU A 264 9.64 -10.05 -20.87
N PHE A 265 10.40 -9.96 -19.78
CA PHE A 265 11.68 -9.28 -19.75
C PHE A 265 12.67 -10.00 -18.83
N LYS A 266 13.95 -9.86 -19.10
CA LYS A 266 15.02 -10.40 -18.24
C LYS A 266 15.38 -9.40 -17.17
N ASN A 267 15.30 -9.81 -15.90
CA ASN A 267 15.67 -8.96 -14.77
C ASN A 267 16.29 -9.79 -13.64
N PRO A 268 17.28 -9.24 -12.89
CA PRO A 268 17.85 -9.91 -11.73
C PRO A 268 16.78 -10.24 -10.69
N SER A 269 16.88 -11.40 -10.06
CA SER A 269 15.82 -11.97 -9.22
C SER A 269 15.71 -11.42 -7.80
N GLY A 270 16.53 -10.44 -7.41
CA GLY A 270 16.50 -9.82 -6.06
C GLY A 270 17.77 -9.01 -5.80
N CYS A 271 17.89 -8.40 -4.61
CA CYS A 271 19.01 -7.54 -4.24
C CYS A 271 20.36 -8.28 -4.18
N ASP A 272 20.34 -9.59 -3.94
CA ASP A 272 21.54 -10.41 -3.78
C ASP A 272 21.86 -11.27 -5.02
N SER A 273 21.01 -11.28 -6.03
CA SER A 273 21.22 -12.10 -7.22
C SER A 273 22.06 -11.34 -8.25
N THR A 274 23.36 -11.54 -8.18
CA THR A 274 24.32 -10.91 -9.10
C THR A 274 24.32 -11.54 -10.49
N ASN A 275 23.79 -12.76 -10.70
CA ASN A 275 24.03 -13.52 -11.92
C ASN A 275 22.86 -14.31 -12.53
N GLU A 276 21.66 -14.29 -11.96
CA GLU A 276 20.52 -14.99 -12.56
C GLU A 276 19.49 -14.03 -13.15
N ASN A 277 19.52 -13.87 -14.46
CA ASN A 277 18.44 -13.23 -15.21
C ASN A 277 17.23 -14.16 -15.26
N LYS A 278 16.29 -14.00 -14.32
CA LYS A 278 14.99 -14.68 -14.41
C LYS A 278 14.09 -13.94 -15.38
N ILE A 279 13.39 -14.72 -16.21
CA ILE A 279 12.31 -14.19 -17.03
C ILE A 279 11.22 -13.68 -16.07
N ARG A 280 10.81 -12.46 -16.26
CA ARG A 280 9.78 -11.76 -15.51
C ARG A 280 8.73 -11.26 -16.46
N GLU A 281 7.53 -11.11 -15.95
CA GLU A 281 6.42 -10.57 -16.71
C GLU A 281 6.02 -9.19 -16.17
N CYS A 282 5.68 -8.28 -17.08
CA CYS A 282 5.04 -7.02 -16.75
C CYS A 282 3.93 -6.71 -17.76
N TRP A 283 2.88 -6.08 -17.27
CA TRP A 283 1.82 -5.57 -18.12
C TRP A 283 2.23 -4.22 -18.71
N GLU A 284 1.98 -4.05 -20.00
CA GLU A 284 2.20 -2.80 -20.71
C GLU A 284 0.89 -2.32 -21.35
N LEU A 285 0.62 -1.03 -21.20
CA LEU A 285 -0.42 -0.34 -21.93
C LEU A 285 -0.05 -0.30 -23.41
N GLN A 286 -0.97 -0.71 -24.27
CA GLN A 286 -0.86 -0.56 -25.72
C GLN A 286 -1.49 0.77 -26.14
N ASN A 287 -0.78 1.52 -26.95
CA ASN A 287 -1.27 2.79 -27.53
C ASN A 287 -2.29 2.54 -28.64
#